data_21ae86f687656fe841a32defad656233
#
_entry.id   21ae86f687656fe841a32defad656233
#
_cell.length_a   1.000
_cell.length_b   1.000
_cell.length_c   1.000
_cell.angle_alpha   90.00
_cell.angle_beta   90.00
_cell.angle_gamma   90.00
#
_symmetry.space_group_name_H-M   'P 1'
#
loop_
_entity.id
_entity.type
_entity.pdbx_description
1 polymer ?
#
loop_
_entity_poly.entity_id
_entity_poly.type
_entity_poly.pdbx_seq_one_letter_code
_entity_poly.pdbx_strand_id
1 'polypeptide(L)'
;MLCARECPDWCLVVEGHTETGPPAKPGGRPRVTNVLDRFAIDWSLCMYCGICVEVCPFDALFWAPALVPAEGERPVEERDDLRQWVAQVPPPPALDPAAEPSEEAEAAARLESVAAARAPRTP
;
A
#
# COMPACT_ATOMS: atom_id res chain seq x y z
N MET A 1 -1.79 -7.40 -10.54
CA MET A 1 -1.90 -5.92 -10.46
C MET A 1 -3.28 -5.50 -10.97
N LEU A 2 -4.29 -5.71 -10.12
CA LEU A 2 -5.69 -5.44 -10.51
C LEU A 2 -5.93 -3.95 -10.63
N CYS A 3 -5.43 -3.14 -9.71
CA CYS A 3 -5.62 -1.69 -9.70
C CYS A 3 -5.26 -1.00 -11.03
N ALA A 4 -4.13 -1.37 -11.65
CA ALA A 4 -3.74 -0.80 -12.93
C ALA A 4 -4.56 -1.36 -14.11
N ARG A 5 -5.05 -2.59 -14.01
CA ARG A 5 -5.86 -3.21 -15.06
C ARG A 5 -7.28 -2.70 -15.10
N GLU A 6 -7.84 -2.41 -13.93
CA GLU A 6 -9.22 -1.96 -13.79
C GLU A 6 -9.34 -0.42 -13.79
N CYS A 7 -8.21 0.29 -13.88
CA CYS A 7 -8.20 1.74 -13.96
C CYS A 7 -8.70 2.23 -15.33
N PRO A 8 -9.83 2.94 -15.41
CA PRO A 8 -10.37 3.41 -16.68
C PRO A 8 -9.52 4.50 -17.33
N ASP A 9 -8.76 5.26 -16.53
CA ASP A 9 -7.99 6.42 -16.97
C ASP A 9 -6.50 6.12 -17.19
N TRP A 10 -6.09 4.89 -16.87
CA TRP A 10 -4.69 4.45 -17.03
C TRP A 10 -3.70 5.30 -16.26
N CYS A 11 -4.13 5.91 -15.16
CA CYS A 11 -3.33 6.81 -14.34
C CYS A 11 -2.35 6.06 -13.42
N LEU A 12 -2.47 4.73 -13.29
CA LEU A 12 -1.63 3.92 -12.42
C LEU A 12 -0.51 3.25 -13.20
N VAL A 13 0.73 3.52 -12.80
CA VAL A 13 1.92 2.83 -13.28
C VAL A 13 2.33 1.81 -12.24
N VAL A 14 2.28 0.53 -12.60
CA VAL A 14 2.65 -0.57 -11.70
C VAL A 14 3.58 -1.51 -12.44
N GLU A 15 4.85 -1.53 -12.04
CA GLU A 15 5.89 -2.38 -12.58
C GLU A 15 6.36 -3.36 -11.50
N GLY A 16 6.67 -4.57 -11.88
CA GLY A 16 7.16 -5.57 -10.96
C GLY A 16 7.68 -6.81 -11.66
N HIS A 17 8.47 -7.57 -10.93
CA HIS A 17 9.04 -8.82 -11.39
C HIS A 17 8.80 -9.95 -10.38
N THR A 18 9.14 -11.17 -10.77
CA THR A 18 9.08 -12.33 -9.89
C THR A 18 10.48 -12.79 -9.52
N GLU A 19 10.68 -12.99 -8.23
CA GLU A 19 11.91 -13.61 -7.70
C GLU A 19 11.63 -15.05 -7.30
N THR A 20 12.63 -15.91 -7.58
CA THR A 20 12.58 -17.31 -7.15
C THR A 20 13.57 -17.53 -6.02
N GLY A 21 13.03 -17.79 -4.85
CA GLY A 21 13.82 -18.07 -3.65
C GLY A 21 13.90 -19.57 -3.32
N PRO A 22 14.72 -19.93 -2.33
CA PRO A 22 14.83 -21.31 -1.87
C PRO A 22 13.48 -21.82 -1.36
N PRO A 23 13.24 -23.14 -1.45
CA PRO A 23 12.01 -23.73 -0.93
C PRO A 23 11.92 -23.57 0.59
N ALA A 24 10.71 -23.40 1.11
CA ALA A 24 10.46 -23.27 2.55
C ALA A 24 10.79 -24.55 3.36
N LYS A 25 10.86 -25.70 2.69
CA LYS A 25 11.22 -26.99 3.28
C LYS A 25 12.21 -27.72 2.36
N PRO A 26 13.17 -28.48 2.89
CA PRO A 26 14.06 -29.29 2.08
C PRO A 26 13.28 -30.21 1.12
N GLY A 27 13.61 -30.18 -0.18
CA GLY A 27 12.92 -30.96 -1.21
C GLY A 27 11.57 -30.38 -1.69
N GLY A 28 11.16 -29.21 -1.18
CA GLY A 28 9.95 -28.51 -1.62
C GLY A 28 10.12 -27.79 -2.94
N ARG A 29 9.03 -27.18 -3.43
CA ARG A 29 9.06 -26.30 -4.61
C ARG A 29 9.72 -24.96 -4.25
N PRO A 30 10.47 -24.35 -5.18
CA PRO A 30 10.98 -22.99 -5.02
C PRO A 30 9.85 -22.02 -4.68
N ARG A 31 10.12 -21.08 -3.78
CA ARG A 31 9.19 -20.01 -3.45
C ARG A 31 9.26 -18.93 -4.53
N VAL A 32 8.14 -18.62 -5.13
CA VAL A 32 8.02 -17.51 -6.08
C VAL A 32 7.37 -16.34 -5.36
N THR A 33 8.05 -15.19 -5.38
CA THR A 33 7.59 -13.95 -4.74
C THR A 33 7.47 -12.87 -5.81
N ASN A 34 6.35 -12.15 -5.80
CA ASN A 34 6.20 -10.97 -6.65
C ASN A 34 6.83 -9.78 -5.95
N VAL A 35 7.69 -9.07 -6.65
CA VAL A 35 8.37 -7.87 -6.18
C VAL A 35 7.82 -6.66 -6.93
N LEU A 36 7.45 -5.63 -6.20
CA LEU A 36 7.01 -4.37 -6.75
C LEU A 36 8.22 -3.47 -6.99
N ASP A 37 8.52 -3.19 -8.26
CA ASP A 37 9.64 -2.33 -8.65
C ASP A 37 9.25 -0.86 -8.65
N ARG A 38 8.06 -0.56 -9.19
CA ARG A 38 7.55 0.80 -9.28
C ARG A 38 6.05 0.84 -9.07
N PHE A 39 5.60 1.83 -8.35
CA PHE A 39 4.20 2.23 -8.25
C PHE A 39 4.13 3.75 -8.31
N ALA A 40 3.30 4.27 -9.22
CA ALA A 40 3.07 5.70 -9.34
C ALA A 40 1.63 5.99 -9.76
N ILE A 41 1.15 7.19 -9.43
CA ILE A 41 -0.15 7.71 -9.84
C ILE A 41 0.09 9.02 -10.61
N ASP A 42 -0.47 9.09 -11.81
CA ASP A 42 -0.56 10.34 -12.57
C ASP A 42 -1.89 11.03 -12.26
N TRP A 43 -1.84 12.03 -11.42
CA TRP A 43 -3.02 12.78 -10.97
C TRP A 43 -3.63 13.63 -12.09
N SER A 44 -2.90 13.93 -13.16
CA SER A 44 -3.45 14.64 -14.32
C SER A 44 -4.45 13.81 -15.12
N LEU A 45 -4.39 12.48 -14.97
CA LEU A 45 -5.28 11.54 -15.63
C LEU A 45 -6.36 10.99 -14.69
N CYS A 46 -6.12 11.01 -13.38
CA CYS A 46 -6.97 10.35 -12.39
C CYS A 46 -8.30 11.07 -12.22
N MET A 47 -9.42 10.38 -12.48
CA MET A 47 -10.78 10.90 -12.23
C MET A 47 -11.30 10.62 -10.81
N TYR A 48 -10.47 10.12 -9.91
CA TYR A 48 -10.81 9.85 -8.50
C TYR A 48 -11.98 8.86 -8.32
N CYS A 49 -12.13 7.88 -9.20
CA CYS A 49 -13.26 6.93 -9.17
C CYS A 49 -13.20 5.91 -8.03
N GLY A 50 -12.04 5.67 -7.43
CA GLY A 50 -11.87 4.75 -6.31
C GLY A 50 -11.79 3.26 -6.66
N ILE A 51 -11.97 2.86 -7.91
CA ILE A 51 -11.94 1.45 -8.33
C ILE A 51 -10.64 0.77 -7.90
N CYS A 52 -9.50 1.46 -8.00
CA CYS A 52 -8.20 0.91 -7.60
C CYS A 52 -8.14 0.55 -6.11
N VAL A 53 -8.85 1.28 -5.26
CA VAL A 53 -8.96 1.00 -3.82
C VAL A 53 -9.81 -0.24 -3.60
N GLU A 54 -10.98 -0.33 -4.25
CA GLU A 54 -11.93 -1.43 -4.08
C GLU A 54 -11.41 -2.78 -4.60
N VAL A 55 -10.66 -2.77 -5.70
CA VAL A 55 -10.14 -4.01 -6.31
C VAL A 55 -8.81 -4.47 -5.73
N CYS A 56 -8.24 -3.74 -4.77
CA CYS A 56 -6.97 -4.10 -4.18
C CYS A 56 -7.12 -5.29 -3.23
N PRO A 57 -6.56 -6.48 -3.55
CA PRO A 57 -6.73 -7.65 -2.68
C PRO A 57 -5.85 -7.59 -1.42
N PHE A 58 -5.05 -6.54 -1.28
CA PHE A 58 -4.12 -6.34 -0.17
C PHE A 58 -4.53 -5.17 0.73
N ASP A 59 -5.65 -4.50 0.44
CA ASP A 59 -6.06 -3.25 1.11
C ASP A 59 -4.93 -2.21 1.21
N ALA A 60 -4.07 -2.17 0.19
CA ALA A 60 -2.86 -1.36 0.19
C ALA A 60 -3.08 0.09 -0.31
N LEU A 61 -4.28 0.40 -0.77
CA LEU A 61 -4.65 1.72 -1.28
C LEU A 61 -5.81 2.28 -0.48
N PHE A 62 -5.70 3.51 -0.05
CA PHE A 62 -6.72 4.22 0.71
C PHE A 62 -6.68 5.71 0.43
N TRP A 63 -7.77 6.41 0.73
CA TRP A 63 -7.85 7.84 0.55
C TRP A 63 -7.14 8.60 1.66
N ALA A 64 -6.26 9.52 1.28
CA ALA A 64 -5.65 10.47 2.20
C ALA A 64 -6.52 11.75 2.31
N PRO A 65 -6.52 12.45 3.45
CA PRO A 65 -7.38 13.62 3.65
C PRO A 65 -6.92 14.88 2.92
N ALA A 66 -5.70 14.89 2.41
CA ALA A 66 -5.18 16.02 1.64
C ALA A 66 -4.57 15.50 0.36
N LEU A 67 -4.77 16.04 -0.78
CA LEU A 67 -4.72 16.45 -1.51
C LEU A 67 -4.43 16.62 -2.83
N VAL A 68 -4.75 17.03 -3.67
CA VAL A 68 -4.43 17.40 -5.04
C VAL A 68 -3.17 18.26 -5.04
N PRO A 69 -2.13 17.89 -5.79
CA PRO A 69 -0.99 18.76 -6.01
C PRO A 69 -1.45 20.14 -6.47
N ALA A 70 -0.88 21.19 -5.90
CA ALA A 70 -1.20 22.54 -6.32
C ALA A 70 -0.83 22.73 -7.79
N GLU A 71 -1.54 23.65 -8.47
CA GLU A 71 -1.24 23.98 -9.87
C GLU A 71 0.25 24.28 -10.05
N GLY A 72 0.93 23.49 -10.90
CA GLY A 72 2.37 23.60 -11.17
C GLY A 72 3.26 22.59 -10.45
N GLU A 73 2.72 21.78 -9.54
CA GLU A 73 3.44 20.65 -8.97
C GLU A 73 3.42 19.42 -9.90
N ARG A 74 4.27 18.46 -9.59
CA ARG A 74 4.38 17.24 -10.42
C ARG A 74 3.06 16.49 -10.41
N PRO A 75 2.44 16.22 -11.55
CA PRO A 75 1.20 15.45 -11.60
C PRO A 75 1.40 13.98 -11.26
N VAL A 76 2.64 13.48 -11.31
CA VAL A 76 3.00 12.09 -11.03
C VAL A 76 3.65 11.99 -9.67
N GLU A 77 3.02 11.25 -8.76
CA GLU A 77 3.57 10.89 -7.46
C GLU A 77 4.01 9.43 -7.46
N GLU A 78 5.25 9.20 -7.04
CA GLU A 78 5.83 7.87 -6.87
C GLU A 78 5.42 7.27 -5.51
N ARG A 79 5.60 5.97 -5.36
CA ARG A 79 5.25 5.24 -4.13
C ARG A 79 5.76 5.90 -2.86
N ASP A 80 6.99 6.39 -2.87
CA ASP A 80 7.61 6.95 -1.67
C ASP A 80 7.01 8.32 -1.29
N ASP A 81 6.54 9.09 -2.28
CA ASP A 81 5.80 10.33 -2.05
C ASP A 81 4.42 10.01 -1.44
N LEU A 82 3.74 8.99 -1.95
CA LEU A 82 2.44 8.55 -1.45
C LEU A 82 2.52 7.98 -0.03
N ARG A 83 3.60 7.30 0.32
CA ARG A 83 3.80 6.68 1.64
C ARG A 83 3.88 7.68 2.79
N GLN A 84 4.21 8.95 2.54
CA GLN A 84 4.23 9.97 3.58
C GLN A 84 2.86 10.11 4.28
N TRP A 85 1.76 9.79 3.60
CA TRP A 85 0.42 9.88 4.13
C TRP A 85 0.05 8.75 5.09
N VAL A 86 0.75 7.62 5.04
CA VAL A 86 0.48 6.44 5.90
C VAL A 86 0.52 6.79 7.39
N ALA A 87 1.37 7.73 7.78
CA ALA A 87 1.45 8.19 9.16
C ALA A 87 0.24 9.01 9.63
N GLN A 88 -0.54 9.56 8.68
CA GLN A 88 -1.66 10.45 8.97
C GLN A 88 -3.02 9.77 8.79
N VAL A 89 -3.05 8.77 7.92
CA VAL A 89 -4.28 8.02 7.61
C VAL A 89 -4.01 6.54 7.84
N PRO A 90 -4.48 5.98 8.95
CA PRO A 90 -4.40 4.55 9.14
C PRO A 90 -5.16 3.83 8.02
N PRO A 91 -4.62 2.73 7.49
CA PRO A 91 -5.31 1.94 6.48
C PRO A 91 -6.68 1.49 7.00
N PRO A 92 -7.70 1.39 6.15
CA PRO A 92 -9.00 0.89 6.55
C PRO A 92 -8.88 -0.56 7.05
N PRO A 93 -9.75 -0.99 7.96
CA PRO A 93 -9.78 -2.39 8.37
C PRO A 93 -10.03 -3.29 7.16
N ALA A 94 -9.39 -4.44 7.14
CA ALA A 94 -9.59 -5.43 6.07
C ALA A 94 -11.08 -5.76 5.92
N LEU A 95 -11.57 -5.79 4.68
CA LEU A 95 -12.95 -6.13 4.37
C LEU A 95 -13.26 -7.60 4.69
N ASP A 96 -12.28 -8.48 4.58
CA ASP A 96 -12.38 -9.88 5.00
C ASP A 96 -11.80 -10.05 6.42
N PRO A 97 -12.63 -10.42 7.41
CA PRO A 97 -12.15 -10.66 8.77
C PRO A 97 -11.11 -11.78 8.89
N ALA A 98 -11.00 -12.64 7.88
CA ALA A 98 -10.01 -13.71 7.81
C ALA A 98 -8.75 -13.32 7.01
N ALA A 99 -8.71 -12.12 6.44
CA ALA A 99 -7.54 -11.62 5.74
C ALA A 99 -6.37 -11.43 6.71
N GLU A 100 -5.17 -11.81 6.30
CA GLU A 100 -3.98 -11.47 7.06
C GLU A 100 -3.81 -9.95 7.07
N PRO A 101 -3.46 -9.36 8.23
CA PRO A 101 -3.24 -7.92 8.32
C PRO A 101 -2.13 -7.50 7.36
N SER A 102 -2.26 -6.33 6.75
CA SER A 102 -1.22 -5.78 5.88
C SER A 102 0.08 -5.55 6.67
N GLU A 103 1.23 -5.57 6.00
CA GLU A 103 2.52 -5.28 6.65
C GLU A 103 2.52 -3.90 7.33
N GLU A 104 1.83 -2.92 6.75
CA GLU A 104 1.65 -1.59 7.34
C GLU A 104 0.80 -1.62 8.60
N ALA A 105 -0.28 -2.39 8.64
CA ALA A 105 -1.11 -2.55 9.83
C ALA A 105 -0.33 -3.24 10.96
N GLU A 106 0.47 -4.26 10.63
CA GLU A 106 1.35 -4.90 11.61
C GLU A 106 2.44 -3.94 12.11
N ALA A 107 3.04 -3.15 11.23
CA ALA A 107 4.04 -2.15 11.60
C ALA A 107 3.45 -1.06 12.50
N ALA A 108 2.25 -0.58 12.20
CA ALA A 108 1.52 0.39 13.02
C ALA A 108 1.21 -0.19 14.41
N ALA A 109 0.70 -1.41 14.48
CA ALA A 109 0.42 -2.09 15.73
C ALA A 109 1.68 -2.30 16.60
N ARG A 110 2.81 -2.61 15.96
CA ARG A 110 4.11 -2.70 16.66
C ARG A 110 4.56 -1.35 17.22
N LEU A 111 4.41 -0.27 16.46
CA LEU A 111 4.76 1.08 16.90
C LEU A 111 3.87 1.52 18.07
N GLU A 112 2.58 1.27 18.00
CA GLU A 112 1.63 1.54 19.09
C GLU A 112 1.98 0.75 20.37
N SER A 113 2.31 -0.53 20.23
CA SER A 113 2.70 -1.36 21.37
C SER A 113 3.98 -0.87 22.03
N VAL A 114 4.96 -0.43 21.24
CA VAL A 114 6.21 0.17 21.75
C VAL A 114 5.94 1.50 22.42
N ALA A 115 5.07 2.34 21.85
CA ALA A 115 4.69 3.63 22.44
C ALA A 115 3.93 3.43 23.76
N ALA A 116 3.01 2.48 23.83
CA ALA A 116 2.28 2.11 25.05
C ALA A 116 3.22 1.60 26.15
N ALA A 117 4.21 0.79 25.77
CA ALA A 117 5.22 0.29 26.73
C ALA A 117 6.14 1.37 27.27
N ARG A 118 6.33 2.48 26.53
CA ARG A 118 7.15 3.64 26.91
C ARG A 118 6.37 4.71 27.70
N ALA A 119 5.05 4.65 27.71
CA ALA A 119 4.23 5.60 28.44
C ALA A 119 4.58 5.53 29.95
N PRO A 120 4.81 6.67 30.63
CA PRO A 120 5.10 6.68 32.04
C PRO A 120 3.90 6.12 32.82
N ARG A 121 4.16 5.09 33.61
CA ARG A 121 3.13 4.58 34.54
C ARG A 121 2.86 5.70 35.54
N THR A 122 1.73 6.37 35.38
CA THR A 122 1.23 7.31 36.39
C THR A 122 0.98 6.55 37.69
N PRO A 123 1.44 7.09 38.82
CA PRO A 123 1.29 6.44 40.12
C PRO A 123 -0.18 6.35 40.56
#